data_a36f9f525ca172a0dfcd4696f643e72b
#
_entry.id   a36f9f525ca172a0dfcd4696f643e72b
#
_cell.length_a   1.000
_cell.length_b   1.000
_cell.length_c   1.000
_cell.angle_alpha   90.00
_cell.angle_beta   90.00
_cell.angle_gamma   90.00
#
_symmetry.space_group_name_H-M   'P 1'
#
loop_
_entity.id
_entity.type
_entity.pdbx_description
1 polymer ?
#
loop_
_entity_poly.entity_id
_entity_poly.type
_entity_poly.pdbx_seq_one_letter_code
_entity_poly.pdbx_strand_id
1 'polypeptide(L)'
;MNSPTFSPTITHIDSQVLHVSSKTNWWFVRVRDSSGAVAWGEGSLNGWEPALDALTQHLRGPWLGLSLQQAQAQLHVTQAGAAGLLGACVLSALLQAVLGLQAQHAGRAPHELLGPLRRQQLPLYANINRATTERSPAGFVATARRAQAQGYTGFKAAPFDGLSPALCATPEGRERIAHGIDCMLALREALGPQARLMVDCHWRFDEAHALQTLRALEPVGLHWFECPLAETRGHWPAMRRLRAAAGEQGVLLAAAETQIGLASFQTLFDEGLYDVVMPDVKYCGGPWEMMQIAQRAADAGVQFSPHNPSGPVCTWHSLQVGLVAPECAMLEVQFEESELTEQVSRGVDLQARSGCLHRPAAQQQVQQLDAAVLAAHPYQRVPPGIDSQPPG
;
A
#
# COMPACT_ATOMS: atom_id res chain seq x y z
N MET A 1 -6.64 45.58 -12.81
CA MET A 1 -7.71 44.67 -13.24
C MET A 1 -7.13 43.27 -13.14
N ASN A 2 -7.49 42.52 -12.10
CA ASN A 2 -7.07 41.13 -12.02
C ASN A 2 -7.83 40.33 -13.06
N SER A 3 -7.14 39.84 -14.08
CA SER A 3 -7.73 38.85 -14.99
C SER A 3 -8.34 37.72 -14.14
N PRO A 4 -9.54 37.24 -14.46
CA PRO A 4 -10.10 36.09 -13.75
C PRO A 4 -9.10 34.95 -13.88
N THR A 5 -8.51 34.51 -12.78
CA THR A 5 -7.67 33.33 -12.75
C THR A 5 -8.57 32.17 -13.18
N PHE A 6 -8.38 31.69 -14.38
CA PHE A 6 -9.09 30.53 -14.90
C PHE A 6 -8.70 29.34 -14.04
N SER A 7 -9.63 28.90 -13.18
CA SER A 7 -9.45 27.69 -12.40
C SER A 7 -9.99 26.51 -13.21
N PRO A 8 -9.13 25.57 -13.66
CA PRO A 8 -9.59 24.46 -14.48
C PRO A 8 -10.58 23.60 -13.69
N THR A 9 -11.61 23.12 -14.41
CA THR A 9 -12.67 22.27 -13.84
C THR A 9 -12.62 20.86 -14.43
N ILE A 10 -13.03 19.88 -13.66
CA ILE A 10 -13.09 18.47 -14.10
C ILE A 10 -14.15 18.33 -15.19
N THR A 11 -13.77 17.81 -16.34
CA THR A 11 -14.67 17.62 -17.51
C THR A 11 -14.94 16.17 -17.82
N HIS A 12 -14.05 15.27 -17.42
CA HIS A 12 -14.19 13.85 -17.73
C HIS A 12 -13.56 12.96 -16.68
N ILE A 13 -14.24 11.88 -16.35
CA ILE A 13 -13.76 10.80 -15.46
C ILE A 13 -14.13 9.46 -16.10
N ASP A 14 -13.14 8.61 -16.29
CA ASP A 14 -13.30 7.22 -16.71
C ASP A 14 -12.30 6.32 -16.02
N SER A 15 -12.51 5.01 -16.09
CA SER A 15 -11.65 4.01 -15.52
C SER A 15 -11.08 3.07 -16.57
N GLN A 16 -9.92 2.47 -16.27
CA GLN A 16 -9.26 1.48 -17.11
C GLN A 16 -8.63 0.41 -16.24
N VAL A 17 -8.61 -0.83 -16.75
CA VAL A 17 -7.95 -1.97 -16.08
C VAL A 17 -6.81 -2.46 -16.93
N LEU A 18 -5.69 -2.75 -16.30
CA LEU A 18 -4.56 -3.45 -16.90
C LEU A 18 -4.40 -4.79 -16.23
N HIS A 19 -4.50 -5.87 -17.01
CA HIS A 19 -4.26 -7.23 -16.53
C HIS A 19 -2.75 -7.47 -16.38
N VAL A 20 -2.32 -7.86 -15.18
CA VAL A 20 -0.91 -8.02 -14.83
C VAL A 20 -0.51 -9.50 -14.72
N SER A 21 -1.31 -10.29 -14.03
CA SER A 21 -1.03 -11.70 -13.77
C SER A 21 -2.32 -12.47 -13.45
N SER A 22 -2.24 -13.78 -13.29
CA SER A 22 -3.39 -14.60 -12.86
C SER A 22 -3.97 -14.20 -11.49
N LYS A 23 -3.29 -13.32 -10.74
CA LYS A 23 -3.69 -12.88 -9.39
C LYS A 23 -3.87 -11.36 -9.30
N THR A 24 -3.48 -10.60 -10.31
CA THR A 24 -3.37 -9.14 -10.19
C THR A 24 -3.91 -8.44 -11.43
N ASN A 25 -4.79 -7.49 -11.20
CA ASN A 25 -5.13 -6.41 -12.11
C ASN A 25 -4.77 -5.07 -11.46
N TRP A 26 -4.35 -4.10 -12.25
CA TRP A 26 -4.30 -2.71 -11.81
C TRP A 26 -5.50 -1.98 -12.37
N TRP A 27 -6.24 -1.33 -11.47
CA TRP A 27 -7.42 -0.54 -11.81
C TRP A 27 -7.09 0.95 -11.63
N PHE A 28 -7.28 1.72 -12.70
CA PHE A 28 -6.94 3.13 -12.77
C PHE A 28 -8.17 4.00 -13.02
N VAL A 29 -8.15 5.22 -12.47
CA VAL A 29 -9.06 6.31 -12.83
C VAL A 29 -8.29 7.36 -13.61
N ARG A 30 -8.84 7.79 -14.73
CA ARG A 30 -8.35 8.90 -15.53
C ARG A 30 -9.25 10.11 -15.32
N VAL A 31 -8.67 11.24 -14.96
CA VAL A 31 -9.37 12.52 -14.82
C VAL A 31 -8.81 13.51 -15.83
N ARG A 32 -9.70 14.17 -16.59
CA ARG A 32 -9.35 15.27 -17.52
C ARG A 32 -10.03 16.53 -17.05
N ASP A 33 -9.34 17.66 -17.16
CA ASP A 33 -9.89 18.97 -16.87
C ASP A 33 -10.23 19.79 -18.13
N SER A 34 -10.75 21.01 -17.95
CA SER A 34 -11.17 21.92 -19.01
C SER A 34 -10.03 22.53 -19.83
N SER A 35 -8.78 22.38 -19.38
CA SER A 35 -7.59 22.74 -20.16
C SER A 35 -7.14 21.61 -21.10
N GLY A 36 -7.69 20.40 -20.92
CA GLY A 36 -7.27 19.19 -21.59
C GLY A 36 -6.16 18.41 -20.85
N ALA A 37 -5.69 18.90 -19.70
CA ALA A 37 -4.73 18.18 -18.88
C ALA A 37 -5.34 16.88 -18.34
N VAL A 38 -4.51 15.84 -18.23
CA VAL A 38 -4.90 14.49 -17.78
C VAL A 38 -4.01 14.06 -16.64
N ALA A 39 -4.61 13.46 -15.62
CA ALA A 39 -3.90 12.76 -14.58
C ALA A 39 -4.59 11.43 -14.21
N TRP A 40 -3.85 10.59 -13.52
CA TRP A 40 -4.23 9.23 -13.18
C TRP A 40 -4.24 9.02 -11.68
N GLY A 41 -5.16 8.19 -11.22
CA GLY A 41 -5.16 7.60 -9.90
C GLY A 41 -5.32 6.10 -9.98
N GLU A 42 -4.95 5.39 -8.93
CA GLU A 42 -5.06 3.93 -8.83
C GLU A 42 -5.77 3.54 -7.54
N GLY A 43 -6.74 2.62 -7.67
CA GLY A 43 -7.50 2.06 -6.56
C GLY A 43 -7.66 0.54 -6.72
N SER A 44 -6.58 -0.14 -7.12
CA SER A 44 -6.58 -1.57 -7.44
C SER A 44 -7.08 -2.42 -6.27
N LEU A 45 -8.17 -3.14 -6.48
CA LEU A 45 -8.73 -4.13 -5.56
C LEU A 45 -9.08 -5.39 -6.35
N ASN A 46 -8.17 -6.35 -6.31
CA ASN A 46 -8.21 -7.53 -7.17
C ASN A 46 -9.51 -8.33 -7.00
N GLY A 47 -10.12 -8.67 -8.15
CA GLY A 47 -11.37 -9.40 -8.25
C GLY A 47 -12.64 -8.53 -8.12
N TRP A 48 -12.49 -7.21 -7.87
CA TRP A 48 -13.58 -6.27 -7.72
C TRP A 48 -13.63 -5.18 -8.78
N GLU A 49 -12.84 -5.30 -9.84
CA GLU A 49 -12.69 -4.29 -10.89
C GLU A 49 -14.03 -3.89 -11.53
N PRO A 50 -14.97 -4.82 -11.86
CA PRO A 50 -16.27 -4.43 -12.40
C PRO A 50 -17.12 -3.61 -11.41
N ALA A 51 -16.98 -3.88 -10.10
CA ALA A 51 -17.69 -3.11 -9.08
C ALA A 51 -17.09 -1.71 -8.91
N LEU A 52 -15.75 -1.58 -9.00
CA LEU A 52 -15.06 -0.29 -9.01
C LEU A 52 -15.47 0.55 -10.22
N ASP A 53 -15.58 -0.05 -11.41
CA ASP A 53 -16.08 0.63 -12.62
C ASP A 53 -17.50 1.13 -12.44
N ALA A 54 -18.42 0.28 -11.98
CA ALA A 54 -19.81 0.65 -11.75
C ALA A 54 -19.94 1.77 -10.71
N LEU A 55 -19.18 1.70 -9.62
CA LEU A 55 -19.17 2.71 -8.58
C LEU A 55 -18.59 4.04 -9.08
N THR A 56 -17.55 4.01 -9.90
CA THR A 56 -16.98 5.21 -10.53
C THR A 56 -18.00 5.89 -11.43
N GLN A 57 -18.73 5.14 -12.26
CA GLN A 57 -19.81 5.67 -13.10
C GLN A 57 -20.91 6.33 -12.26
N HIS A 58 -21.25 5.74 -11.12
CA HIS A 58 -22.24 6.29 -10.19
C HIS A 58 -21.74 7.59 -9.52
N LEU A 59 -20.50 7.61 -9.05
CA LEU A 59 -19.94 8.70 -8.26
C LEU A 59 -19.43 9.88 -9.08
N ARG A 60 -19.13 9.72 -10.38
CA ARG A 60 -18.50 10.78 -11.20
C ARG A 60 -19.34 12.04 -11.35
N GLY A 61 -20.69 11.94 -11.36
CA GLY A 61 -21.59 13.06 -11.62
C GLY A 61 -21.32 14.30 -10.76
N PRO A 62 -21.28 14.17 -9.43
CA PRO A 62 -20.97 15.29 -8.53
C PRO A 62 -19.58 15.92 -8.70
N TRP A 63 -18.65 15.25 -9.38
CA TRP A 63 -17.30 15.75 -9.59
C TRP A 63 -17.17 16.59 -10.86
N LEU A 64 -18.02 16.35 -11.85
CA LEU A 64 -17.97 17.09 -13.12
C LEU A 64 -18.34 18.55 -12.89
N GLY A 65 -17.53 19.45 -13.45
CA GLY A 65 -17.68 20.90 -13.29
C GLY A 65 -17.01 21.48 -12.04
N LEU A 66 -16.56 20.68 -11.10
CA LEU A 66 -15.82 21.17 -9.95
C LEU A 66 -14.44 21.71 -10.34
N SER A 67 -14.01 22.81 -9.72
CA SER A 67 -12.59 23.18 -9.74
C SER A 67 -11.77 22.15 -8.98
N LEU A 68 -10.46 22.07 -9.26
CA LEU A 68 -9.57 21.13 -8.57
C LEU A 68 -9.52 21.37 -7.05
N GLN A 69 -9.65 22.62 -6.58
CA GLN A 69 -9.77 22.95 -5.17
C GLN A 69 -11.09 22.47 -4.56
N GLN A 70 -12.21 22.65 -5.28
CA GLN A 70 -13.50 22.13 -4.83
C GLN A 70 -13.51 20.62 -4.79
N ALA A 71 -12.91 19.94 -5.78
CA ALA A 71 -12.76 18.51 -5.82
C ALA A 71 -11.96 18.01 -4.62
N GLN A 72 -10.84 18.65 -4.30
CA GLN A 72 -10.06 18.35 -3.10
C GLN A 72 -10.86 18.59 -1.81
N ALA A 73 -11.65 19.64 -1.71
CA ALA A 73 -12.40 20.00 -0.49
C ALA A 73 -13.64 19.12 -0.26
N GLN A 74 -14.21 18.50 -1.31
CA GLN A 74 -15.35 17.57 -1.16
C GLN A 74 -14.99 16.23 -0.50
N LEU A 75 -13.74 16.04 -0.21
CA LEU A 75 -13.16 14.81 0.24
C LEU A 75 -13.25 14.61 1.74
N HIS A 76 -14.42 14.66 2.27
CA HIS A 76 -14.64 14.02 3.53
C HIS A 76 -14.84 12.53 3.29
N VAL A 77 -13.80 11.79 3.59
CA VAL A 77 -13.71 10.31 3.61
C VAL A 77 -14.94 9.64 4.25
N THR A 78 -15.70 10.38 5.05
CA THR A 78 -16.96 9.95 5.65
C THR A 78 -18.01 9.48 4.64
N GLN A 79 -18.04 10.01 3.43
CA GLN A 79 -18.97 9.53 2.39
C GLN A 79 -18.46 8.26 1.69
N ALA A 80 -17.16 8.13 1.54
CA ALA A 80 -16.55 6.91 1.00
C ALA A 80 -16.60 5.75 2.01
N GLY A 81 -16.47 6.05 3.29
CA GLY A 81 -16.63 5.06 4.35
C GLY A 81 -18.00 4.38 4.37
N ALA A 82 -19.04 5.04 3.84
CA ALA A 82 -20.37 4.45 3.70
C ALA A 82 -20.41 3.32 2.65
N ALA A 83 -19.50 3.33 1.65
CA ALA A 83 -19.36 2.27 0.63
C ALA A 83 -18.21 1.29 0.95
N GLY A 84 -17.63 1.36 2.15
CA GLY A 84 -16.55 0.50 2.60
C GLY A 84 -15.29 0.64 1.74
N LEU A 85 -14.51 -0.44 1.63
CA LEU A 85 -13.24 -0.44 0.93
C LEU A 85 -13.36 -0.08 -0.56
N LEU A 86 -14.43 -0.52 -1.24
CA LEU A 86 -14.71 -0.15 -2.64
C LEU A 86 -14.85 1.36 -2.83
N GLY A 87 -15.62 2.02 -1.95
CA GLY A 87 -15.77 3.48 -1.99
C GLY A 87 -14.47 4.20 -1.72
N ALA A 88 -13.69 3.69 -0.78
CA ALA A 88 -12.37 4.22 -0.45
C ALA A 88 -11.40 4.12 -1.63
N CYS A 89 -11.39 3.00 -2.37
CA CYS A 89 -10.59 2.82 -3.58
C CYS A 89 -10.90 3.87 -4.64
N VAL A 90 -12.18 4.02 -5.01
CA VAL A 90 -12.60 4.98 -6.04
C VAL A 90 -12.25 6.41 -5.63
N LEU A 91 -12.55 6.77 -4.40
CA LEU A 91 -12.29 8.11 -3.87
C LEU A 91 -10.78 8.41 -3.85
N SER A 92 -9.99 7.50 -3.26
CA SER A 92 -8.54 7.67 -3.17
C SER A 92 -7.90 7.81 -4.56
N ALA A 93 -8.37 7.05 -5.55
CA ALA A 93 -7.90 7.15 -6.93
C ALA A 93 -8.26 8.50 -7.55
N LEU A 94 -9.49 9.00 -7.37
CA LEU A 94 -9.87 10.34 -7.82
C LEU A 94 -8.98 11.43 -7.22
N LEU A 95 -8.61 11.30 -5.95
CA LEU A 95 -7.74 12.23 -5.25
C LEU A 95 -6.30 12.22 -5.73
N GLN A 96 -5.77 11.06 -6.01
CA GLN A 96 -4.46 10.93 -6.63
C GLN A 96 -4.43 11.69 -7.95
N ALA A 97 -5.46 11.51 -8.79
CA ALA A 97 -5.58 12.23 -10.07
C ALA A 97 -5.74 13.74 -9.87
N VAL A 98 -6.54 14.21 -8.91
CA VAL A 98 -6.70 15.63 -8.59
C VAL A 98 -5.37 16.26 -8.17
N LEU A 99 -4.60 15.60 -7.30
CA LEU A 99 -3.26 16.06 -6.92
C LEU A 99 -2.33 16.15 -8.14
N GLY A 100 -2.38 15.15 -9.03
CA GLY A 100 -1.62 15.14 -10.27
C GLY A 100 -1.95 16.34 -11.16
N LEU A 101 -3.25 16.67 -11.35
CA LEU A 101 -3.69 17.86 -12.11
C LEU A 101 -3.25 19.16 -11.45
N GLN A 102 -3.40 19.27 -10.12
CA GLN A 102 -2.95 20.46 -9.39
C GLN A 102 -1.44 20.68 -9.53
N ALA A 103 -0.65 19.60 -9.45
CA ALA A 103 0.79 19.65 -9.64
C ALA A 103 1.18 20.11 -11.06
N GLN A 104 0.50 19.57 -12.08
CA GLN A 104 0.70 19.99 -13.48
C GLN A 104 0.43 21.49 -13.67
N HIS A 105 -0.70 22.00 -13.17
CA HIS A 105 -1.04 23.43 -13.29
C HIS A 105 -0.12 24.35 -12.49
N ALA A 106 0.39 23.86 -11.35
CA ALA A 106 1.36 24.61 -10.55
C ALA A 106 2.78 24.57 -11.12
N GLY A 107 3.07 23.70 -12.10
CA GLY A 107 4.43 23.43 -12.59
C GLY A 107 5.35 22.89 -11.50
N ARG A 108 4.81 22.08 -10.58
CA ARG A 108 5.49 21.58 -9.38
C ARG A 108 5.32 20.06 -9.28
N ALA A 109 6.23 19.40 -8.57
CA ALA A 109 6.05 17.99 -8.23
C ALA A 109 4.91 17.81 -7.20
N PRO A 110 4.16 16.69 -7.22
CA PRO A 110 3.07 16.46 -6.26
C PRO A 110 3.50 16.59 -4.80
N HIS A 111 4.69 16.11 -4.41
CA HIS A 111 5.18 16.24 -3.03
C HIS A 111 5.30 17.69 -2.56
N GLU A 112 5.61 18.63 -3.46
CA GLU A 112 5.74 20.06 -3.10
C GLU A 112 4.39 20.73 -2.79
N LEU A 113 3.28 20.07 -3.11
CA LEU A 113 1.92 20.47 -2.71
C LEU A 113 1.48 19.80 -1.40
N LEU A 114 2.17 18.74 -0.97
CA LEU A 114 1.87 18.02 0.26
C LEU A 114 2.66 18.57 1.46
N GLY A 115 3.86 19.10 1.24
CA GLY A 115 4.68 19.64 2.32
C GLY A 115 6.14 19.91 1.93
N PRO A 116 6.96 20.35 2.90
CA PRO A 116 8.38 20.57 2.65
C PRO A 116 9.12 19.23 2.47
N LEU A 117 10.04 19.21 1.51
CA LEU A 117 10.87 18.04 1.25
C LEU A 117 11.73 17.68 2.48
N ARG A 118 11.66 16.43 2.92
CA ARG A 118 12.40 15.92 4.08
C ARG A 118 13.52 14.95 3.68
N ARG A 119 13.40 14.29 2.52
CA ARG A 119 14.40 13.32 2.04
C ARG A 119 14.50 13.30 0.52
N GLN A 120 15.66 12.90 0.00
CA GLN A 120 15.94 12.82 -1.43
C GLN A 120 15.69 11.41 -2.01
N GLN A 121 15.56 10.43 -1.13
CA GLN A 121 15.29 9.03 -1.48
C GLN A 121 14.50 8.36 -0.38
N LEU A 122 13.78 7.31 -0.73
CA LEU A 122 12.98 6.51 0.18
C LEU A 122 13.46 5.06 0.11
N PRO A 123 13.93 4.48 1.24
CA PRO A 123 14.27 3.06 1.29
C PRO A 123 13.04 2.20 0.97
N LEU A 124 13.29 1.10 0.27
CA LEU A 124 12.26 0.12 -0.07
C LEU A 124 12.45 -1.17 0.72
N TYR A 125 11.36 -1.87 0.96
CA TYR A 125 11.43 -3.28 1.26
C TYR A 125 10.75 -4.10 0.15
N ALA A 126 11.35 -5.25 -0.14
CA ALA A 126 10.84 -6.19 -1.13
C ALA A 126 9.75 -7.07 -0.50
N ASN A 127 8.49 -6.89 -0.92
CA ASN A 127 7.48 -7.92 -0.70
C ASN A 127 7.73 -9.04 -1.72
N ILE A 128 8.25 -10.19 -1.24
CA ILE A 128 8.70 -11.28 -2.10
C ILE A 128 7.60 -12.32 -2.39
N ASN A 129 6.36 -12.08 -1.92
CA ASN A 129 5.32 -13.11 -1.93
C ASN A 129 4.84 -13.49 -3.32
N ARG A 130 4.60 -12.52 -4.21
CA ARG A 130 4.05 -12.81 -5.56
C ARG A 130 5.08 -13.44 -6.47
N ALA A 131 6.34 -13.03 -6.37
CA ALA A 131 7.46 -13.61 -7.13
C ALA A 131 7.89 -15.00 -6.64
N THR A 132 7.53 -15.37 -5.39
CA THR A 132 7.81 -16.70 -4.85
C THR A 132 6.71 -17.68 -5.26
N THR A 133 6.87 -18.35 -6.39
CA THR A 133 5.91 -19.34 -6.88
C THR A 133 6.03 -20.68 -6.18
N GLU A 134 7.25 -21.09 -5.83
CA GLU A 134 7.52 -22.24 -4.97
C GLU A 134 7.41 -21.81 -3.51
N ARG A 135 6.32 -22.17 -2.84
CA ARG A 135 6.00 -21.75 -1.47
C ARG A 135 6.73 -22.60 -0.43
N SER A 136 8.04 -22.78 -0.58
CA SER A 136 8.94 -23.53 0.30
C SER A 136 10.03 -22.63 0.88
N PRO A 137 10.74 -23.06 1.94
CA PRO A 137 11.90 -22.33 2.45
C PRO A 137 12.93 -21.98 1.36
N ALA A 138 13.21 -22.93 0.46
CA ALA A 138 14.14 -22.71 -0.65
C ALA A 138 13.64 -21.68 -1.67
N GLY A 139 12.35 -21.72 -2.00
CA GLY A 139 11.74 -20.76 -2.94
C GLY A 139 11.73 -19.33 -2.39
N PHE A 140 11.39 -19.14 -1.12
CA PHE A 140 11.49 -17.82 -0.46
C PHE A 140 12.93 -17.32 -0.43
N VAL A 141 13.89 -18.18 -0.09
CA VAL A 141 15.31 -17.81 -0.08
C VAL A 141 15.78 -17.42 -1.47
N ALA A 142 15.43 -18.18 -2.50
CA ALA A 142 15.83 -17.87 -3.88
C ALA A 142 15.33 -16.49 -4.32
N THR A 143 14.07 -16.13 -4.02
CA THR A 143 13.51 -14.83 -4.35
C THR A 143 14.18 -13.71 -3.54
N ALA A 144 14.35 -13.91 -2.23
CA ALA A 144 14.99 -12.92 -1.35
C ALA A 144 16.45 -12.64 -1.76
N ARG A 145 17.19 -13.66 -2.19
CA ARG A 145 18.57 -13.50 -2.70
C ARG A 145 18.61 -12.63 -3.96
N ARG A 146 17.63 -12.77 -4.87
CA ARG A 146 17.55 -11.90 -6.05
C ARG A 146 17.28 -10.45 -5.64
N ALA A 147 16.38 -10.23 -4.68
CA ALA A 147 16.13 -8.88 -4.15
C ALA A 147 17.37 -8.30 -3.43
N GLN A 148 18.07 -9.12 -2.63
CA GLN A 148 19.32 -8.70 -1.98
C GLN A 148 20.39 -8.30 -3.01
N ALA A 149 20.51 -9.01 -4.10
CA ALA A 149 21.46 -8.71 -5.20
C ALA A 149 21.13 -7.37 -5.90
N GLN A 150 19.86 -6.92 -5.84
CA GLN A 150 19.43 -5.60 -6.34
C GLN A 150 19.54 -4.49 -5.27
N GLY A 151 20.13 -4.79 -4.12
CA GLY A 151 20.41 -3.82 -3.06
C GLY A 151 19.31 -3.63 -2.03
N TYR A 152 18.25 -4.46 -2.03
CA TYR A 152 17.27 -4.44 -0.97
C TYR A 152 17.86 -4.96 0.35
N THR A 153 17.50 -4.31 1.44
CA THR A 153 17.91 -4.70 2.81
C THR A 153 16.74 -5.09 3.70
N GLY A 154 15.51 -4.82 3.26
CA GLY A 154 14.26 -5.22 3.91
C GLY A 154 13.49 -6.22 3.03
N PHE A 155 12.92 -7.26 3.65
CA PHE A 155 12.21 -8.35 2.96
C PHE A 155 10.98 -8.74 3.73
N LYS A 156 9.80 -8.70 3.08
CA LYS A 156 8.53 -9.13 3.65
C LYS A 156 8.09 -10.44 3.02
N ALA A 157 7.81 -11.45 3.85
CA ALA A 157 7.27 -12.73 3.45
C ALA A 157 5.94 -13.00 4.18
N ALA A 158 4.98 -13.65 3.49
CA ALA A 158 3.72 -14.13 4.07
C ALA A 158 3.63 -15.66 3.88
N PRO A 159 4.33 -16.45 4.72
CA PRO A 159 4.49 -17.88 4.47
C PRO A 159 3.37 -18.77 5.05
N PHE A 160 2.31 -18.18 5.64
CA PHE A 160 1.23 -18.91 6.30
C PHE A 160 0.04 -19.19 5.36
N ASP A 161 0.31 -19.67 4.15
CA ASP A 161 -0.72 -19.91 3.14
C ASP A 161 -1.77 -20.92 3.61
N GLY A 162 -3.06 -20.59 3.39
CA GLY A 162 -4.19 -21.42 3.73
C GLY A 162 -4.46 -21.58 5.24
N LEU A 163 -3.69 -20.91 6.10
CA LEU A 163 -4.01 -20.83 7.53
C LEU A 163 -5.23 -19.91 7.73
N SER A 164 -6.00 -20.20 8.77
CA SER A 164 -7.06 -19.33 9.29
C SER A 164 -7.16 -19.50 10.81
N PRO A 165 -7.77 -18.54 11.55
CA PRO A 165 -7.91 -18.68 12.99
C PRO A 165 -8.56 -20.01 13.43
N ALA A 166 -9.56 -20.46 12.68
CA ALA A 166 -10.26 -21.73 12.97
C ALA A 166 -9.38 -22.98 12.78
N LEU A 167 -8.33 -22.89 11.93
CA LEU A 167 -7.44 -24.01 11.66
C LEU A 167 -6.25 -24.08 12.62
N CYS A 168 -5.89 -23.00 13.31
CA CYS A 168 -4.65 -22.92 14.09
C CYS A 168 -4.46 -24.11 15.07
N ALA A 169 -5.51 -24.52 15.78
CA ALA A 169 -5.47 -25.61 16.75
C ALA A 169 -5.50 -27.02 16.14
N THR A 170 -5.74 -27.15 14.83
CA THR A 170 -5.81 -28.45 14.15
C THR A 170 -4.41 -28.98 13.81
N PRO A 171 -4.27 -30.30 13.54
CA PRO A 171 -3.00 -30.84 13.03
C PRO A 171 -2.52 -30.13 11.76
N GLU A 172 -3.42 -29.89 10.80
CA GLU A 172 -3.11 -29.16 9.55
C GLU A 172 -2.64 -27.74 9.81
N GLY A 173 -3.32 -27.00 10.71
CA GLY A 173 -2.92 -25.63 11.06
C GLY A 173 -1.54 -25.58 11.70
N ARG A 174 -1.22 -26.54 12.59
CA ARG A 174 0.12 -26.65 13.19
C ARG A 174 1.22 -26.93 12.16
N GLU A 175 0.94 -27.78 11.16
CA GLU A 175 1.89 -28.05 10.07
C GLU A 175 2.13 -26.79 9.21
N ARG A 176 1.08 -26.02 8.91
CA ARG A 176 1.20 -24.75 8.18
C ARG A 176 1.98 -23.71 8.96
N ILE A 177 1.75 -23.62 10.28
CA ILE A 177 2.50 -22.72 11.15
C ILE A 177 3.99 -23.12 11.20
N ALA A 178 4.28 -24.41 11.40
CA ALA A 178 5.65 -24.91 11.41
C ALA A 178 6.36 -24.62 10.09
N HIS A 179 5.71 -24.90 8.96
CA HIS A 179 6.24 -24.58 7.62
C HIS A 179 6.56 -23.08 7.46
N GLY A 180 5.67 -22.20 7.91
CA GLY A 180 5.90 -20.74 7.86
C GLY A 180 7.09 -20.31 8.70
N ILE A 181 7.26 -20.90 9.90
CA ILE A 181 8.42 -20.67 10.77
C ILE A 181 9.70 -21.13 10.07
N ASP A 182 9.72 -22.31 9.46
CA ASP A 182 10.87 -22.85 8.73
C ASP A 182 11.27 -21.92 7.55
N CYS A 183 10.29 -21.33 6.84
CA CYS A 183 10.55 -20.35 5.80
C CYS A 183 11.28 -19.11 6.35
N MET A 184 10.85 -18.60 7.50
CA MET A 184 11.47 -17.41 8.09
C MET A 184 12.86 -17.70 8.67
N LEU A 185 13.06 -18.86 9.27
CA LEU A 185 14.38 -19.31 9.72
C LEU A 185 15.38 -19.45 8.56
N ALA A 186 14.95 -20.07 7.46
CA ALA A 186 15.75 -20.20 6.25
C ALA A 186 16.10 -18.83 5.63
N LEU A 187 15.17 -17.88 5.64
CA LEU A 187 15.43 -16.52 5.19
C LEU A 187 16.51 -15.83 6.06
N ARG A 188 16.44 -15.98 7.39
CA ARG A 188 17.44 -15.41 8.30
C ARG A 188 18.82 -16.02 8.06
N GLU A 189 18.90 -17.33 7.95
CA GLU A 189 20.16 -18.02 7.67
C GLU A 189 20.76 -17.56 6.33
N ALA A 190 19.93 -17.46 5.31
CA ALA A 190 20.38 -17.11 3.96
C ALA A 190 20.78 -15.64 3.82
N LEU A 191 20.06 -14.70 4.41
CA LEU A 191 20.27 -13.26 4.21
C LEU A 191 21.22 -12.62 5.22
N GLY A 192 21.51 -13.34 6.30
CA GLY A 192 22.41 -12.87 7.36
C GLY A 192 21.73 -11.90 8.36
N PRO A 193 22.45 -11.52 9.42
CA PRO A 193 21.87 -10.80 10.57
C PRO A 193 21.49 -9.35 10.28
N GLN A 194 22.00 -8.73 9.21
CA GLN A 194 21.72 -7.33 8.88
C GLN A 194 20.43 -7.14 8.07
N ALA A 195 19.85 -8.21 7.52
CA ALA A 195 18.61 -8.14 6.78
C ALA A 195 17.44 -7.82 7.72
N ARG A 196 16.61 -6.84 7.35
CA ARG A 196 15.35 -6.55 8.04
C ARG A 196 14.29 -7.51 7.52
N LEU A 197 13.92 -8.48 8.34
CA LEU A 197 12.92 -9.48 7.98
C LEU A 197 11.58 -9.11 8.60
N MET A 198 10.55 -9.04 7.78
CA MET A 198 9.18 -8.81 8.15
C MET A 198 8.36 -10.04 7.79
N VAL A 199 7.46 -10.44 8.68
CA VAL A 199 6.51 -11.51 8.40
C VAL A 199 5.09 -10.98 8.45
N ASP A 200 4.35 -11.23 7.37
CA ASP A 200 2.97 -10.85 7.23
C ASP A 200 2.07 -12.07 7.45
N CYS A 201 1.19 -11.94 8.42
CA CYS A 201 0.29 -13.00 8.85
C CYS A 201 -1.09 -12.94 8.20
N HIS A 202 -1.44 -11.84 7.54
CA HIS A 202 -2.73 -11.66 6.86
C HIS A 202 -3.94 -12.05 7.72
N TRP A 203 -3.96 -11.65 9.02
CA TRP A 203 -5.04 -11.90 10.01
C TRP A 203 -5.37 -13.39 10.24
N ARG A 204 -4.43 -14.31 9.97
CA ARG A 204 -4.66 -15.76 9.91
C ARG A 204 -4.54 -16.49 11.24
N PHE A 205 -4.19 -15.80 12.31
CA PHE A 205 -4.00 -16.42 13.61
C PHE A 205 -5.15 -16.16 14.58
N ASP A 206 -5.35 -17.08 15.52
CA ASP A 206 -5.90 -16.75 16.82
C ASP A 206 -4.80 -16.22 17.76
N GLU A 207 -5.18 -15.61 18.88
CA GLU A 207 -4.24 -14.99 19.80
C GLU A 207 -3.19 -15.97 20.35
N ALA A 208 -3.61 -17.17 20.75
CA ALA A 208 -2.71 -18.14 21.38
C ALA A 208 -1.61 -18.59 20.41
N HIS A 209 -1.98 -18.89 19.17
CA HIS A 209 -1.03 -19.32 18.15
C HIS A 209 -0.21 -18.14 17.59
N ALA A 210 -0.73 -16.92 17.54
CA ALA A 210 0.05 -15.72 17.21
C ALA A 210 1.19 -15.51 18.23
N LEU A 211 0.90 -15.58 19.54
CA LEU A 211 1.91 -15.49 20.59
C LEU A 211 2.93 -16.64 20.55
N GLN A 212 2.49 -17.88 20.27
CA GLN A 212 3.39 -19.02 20.13
C GLN A 212 4.32 -18.86 18.92
N THR A 213 3.75 -18.43 17.78
CA THR A 213 4.52 -18.20 16.54
C THR A 213 5.53 -17.09 16.72
N LEU A 214 5.15 -15.96 17.33
CA LEU A 214 6.06 -14.87 17.64
C LEU A 214 7.26 -15.35 18.49
N ARG A 215 7.02 -16.15 19.52
CA ARG A 215 8.10 -16.74 20.33
C ARG A 215 8.98 -17.70 19.53
N ALA A 216 8.39 -18.54 18.68
CA ALA A 216 9.14 -19.47 17.84
C ALA A 216 10.01 -18.75 16.78
N LEU A 217 9.64 -17.52 16.41
CA LEU A 217 10.38 -16.66 15.50
C LEU A 217 11.46 -15.80 16.20
N GLU A 218 11.65 -15.89 17.51
CA GLU A 218 12.72 -15.17 18.25
C GLU A 218 14.09 -15.33 17.58
N PRO A 219 14.55 -16.55 17.15
CA PRO A 219 15.86 -16.72 16.50
C PRO A 219 15.95 -16.01 15.14
N VAL A 220 14.81 -15.68 14.51
CA VAL A 220 14.77 -14.93 13.26
C VAL A 220 15.15 -13.46 13.49
N GLY A 221 14.84 -12.90 14.66
CA GLY A 221 15.07 -11.49 14.93
C GLY A 221 14.31 -10.60 13.95
N LEU A 222 12.97 -10.73 13.94
CA LEU A 222 12.11 -9.99 13.05
C LEU A 222 12.27 -8.48 13.24
N HIS A 223 12.14 -7.72 12.16
CA HIS A 223 11.97 -6.28 12.24
C HIS A 223 10.54 -5.93 12.66
N TRP A 224 9.54 -6.56 12.01
CA TRP A 224 8.16 -6.50 12.50
C TRP A 224 7.36 -7.79 12.25
N PHE A 225 6.29 -7.93 13.04
CA PHE A 225 5.26 -8.95 12.97
C PHE A 225 3.97 -8.27 12.51
N GLU A 226 3.49 -8.57 11.30
CA GLU A 226 2.46 -7.82 10.59
C GLU A 226 1.12 -8.55 10.59
N CYS A 227 0.03 -7.81 10.83
CA CYS A 227 -1.36 -8.28 10.71
C CYS A 227 -1.65 -9.68 11.31
N PRO A 228 -1.25 -9.99 12.56
CA PRO A 228 -1.42 -11.34 13.11
C PRO A 228 -2.89 -11.72 13.36
N LEU A 229 -3.70 -10.77 13.85
CA LEU A 229 -5.11 -10.96 14.23
C LEU A 229 -6.02 -10.00 13.46
N ALA A 230 -7.30 -10.35 13.35
CA ALA A 230 -8.33 -9.47 12.82
C ALA A 230 -8.37 -8.12 13.56
N GLU A 231 -8.39 -7.00 12.83
CA GLU A 231 -8.29 -5.63 13.37
C GLU A 231 -9.63 -5.10 13.90
N THR A 232 -10.40 -5.94 14.57
CA THR A 232 -11.68 -5.56 15.17
C THR A 232 -11.52 -5.15 16.63
N ARG A 233 -12.45 -4.35 17.15
CA ARG A 233 -12.42 -3.91 18.55
C ARG A 233 -12.34 -5.07 19.55
N GLY A 234 -12.94 -6.22 19.22
CA GLY A 234 -12.88 -7.43 20.05
C GLY A 234 -11.46 -7.97 20.25
N HIS A 235 -10.58 -7.74 19.29
CA HIS A 235 -9.19 -8.20 19.35
C HIS A 235 -8.22 -7.17 19.95
N TRP A 236 -8.62 -5.93 20.24
CA TRP A 236 -7.72 -4.91 20.78
C TRP A 236 -6.99 -5.32 22.08
N PRO A 237 -7.63 -5.97 23.06
CA PRO A 237 -6.90 -6.47 24.22
C PRO A 237 -5.82 -7.48 23.86
N ALA A 238 -6.08 -8.37 22.89
CA ALA A 238 -5.10 -9.32 22.39
C ALA A 238 -3.96 -8.64 21.63
N MET A 239 -4.27 -7.63 20.82
CA MET A 239 -3.25 -6.82 20.11
C MET A 239 -2.28 -6.15 21.09
N ARG A 240 -2.78 -5.56 22.18
CA ARG A 240 -1.91 -4.97 23.21
C ARG A 240 -0.99 -6.01 23.86
N ARG A 241 -1.48 -7.22 24.11
CA ARG A 241 -0.64 -8.33 24.63
C ARG A 241 0.41 -8.76 23.61
N LEU A 242 0.03 -8.88 22.34
CA LEU A 242 0.97 -9.20 21.25
C LEU A 242 2.02 -8.11 21.09
N ARG A 243 1.60 -6.82 21.10
CA ARG A 243 2.53 -5.70 21.03
C ARG A 243 3.54 -5.72 22.17
N ALA A 244 3.09 -5.97 23.41
CA ALA A 244 3.98 -6.09 24.57
C ALA A 244 4.96 -7.26 24.41
N ALA A 245 4.47 -8.44 24.00
CA ALA A 245 5.31 -9.62 23.81
C ALA A 245 6.30 -9.44 22.63
N ALA A 246 5.91 -8.74 21.57
CA ALA A 246 6.81 -8.38 20.46
C ALA A 246 7.92 -7.43 20.95
N GLY A 247 7.54 -6.41 21.72
CA GLY A 247 8.47 -5.42 22.28
C GLY A 247 9.53 -6.06 23.20
N GLU A 248 9.18 -7.10 23.97
CA GLU A 248 10.14 -7.87 24.79
C GLU A 248 11.24 -8.53 23.94
N GLN A 249 10.96 -8.80 22.66
CA GLN A 249 11.92 -9.38 21.70
C GLN A 249 12.56 -8.30 20.78
N GLY A 250 12.23 -7.02 20.97
CA GLY A 250 12.66 -5.94 20.08
C GLY A 250 11.98 -5.98 18.70
N VAL A 251 10.84 -6.66 18.57
CA VAL A 251 10.04 -6.78 17.36
C VAL A 251 8.92 -5.75 17.39
N LEU A 252 8.68 -5.05 16.27
CA LEU A 252 7.58 -4.11 16.14
C LEU A 252 6.29 -4.84 15.73
N LEU A 253 5.14 -4.41 16.23
CA LEU A 253 3.84 -4.86 15.76
C LEU A 253 3.34 -3.90 14.68
N ALA A 254 3.09 -4.40 13.45
CA ALA A 254 2.68 -3.62 12.30
C ALA A 254 1.29 -4.02 11.82
N ALA A 255 0.48 -3.05 11.34
CA ALA A 255 -0.84 -3.32 10.76
C ALA A 255 -1.48 -2.04 10.17
N ALA A 256 -2.81 -2.10 9.94
CA ALA A 256 -3.69 -0.99 9.54
C ALA A 256 -3.66 -0.66 8.04
N GLU A 257 -3.37 -1.65 7.20
CA GLU A 257 -3.28 -1.47 5.73
C GLU A 257 -4.64 -1.21 5.07
N THR A 258 -5.74 -1.71 5.63
CA THR A 258 -7.09 -1.53 5.08
C THR A 258 -7.92 -0.46 5.81
N GLN A 259 -7.30 0.29 6.71
CA GLN A 259 -7.99 1.35 7.45
C GLN A 259 -8.33 2.56 6.57
N ILE A 260 -9.53 3.12 6.76
CA ILE A 260 -10.08 4.20 5.93
C ILE A 260 -10.15 5.49 6.77
N GLY A 261 -9.45 6.52 6.30
CA GLY A 261 -9.50 7.87 6.84
C GLY A 261 -8.78 8.07 8.17
N LEU A 262 -8.36 9.29 8.42
CA LEU A 262 -7.60 9.68 9.62
C LEU A 262 -8.27 9.27 10.93
N ALA A 263 -9.61 9.33 10.99
CA ALA A 263 -10.34 9.02 12.23
C ALA A 263 -10.15 7.57 12.70
N SER A 264 -10.04 6.60 11.77
CA SER A 264 -9.77 5.21 12.15
C SER A 264 -8.34 5.05 12.66
N PHE A 265 -7.36 5.68 12.02
CA PHE A 265 -5.98 5.68 12.49
C PHE A 265 -5.82 6.39 13.84
N GLN A 266 -6.51 7.54 14.06
CA GLN A 266 -6.49 8.24 15.35
C GLN A 266 -6.94 7.31 16.48
N THR A 267 -7.98 6.52 16.24
CA THR A 267 -8.44 5.53 17.21
C THR A 267 -7.36 4.49 17.55
N LEU A 268 -6.60 4.02 16.55
CA LEU A 268 -5.50 3.07 16.78
C LEU A 268 -4.36 3.68 17.59
N PHE A 269 -4.06 4.97 17.37
CA PHE A 269 -3.06 5.71 18.15
C PHE A 269 -3.51 5.90 19.61
N ASP A 270 -4.74 6.33 19.81
CA ASP A 270 -5.31 6.57 21.16
C ASP A 270 -5.34 5.28 22.00
N GLU A 271 -5.57 4.14 21.34
CA GLU A 271 -5.63 2.81 21.96
C GLU A 271 -4.24 2.14 22.09
N GLY A 272 -3.20 2.72 21.48
CA GLY A 272 -1.83 2.23 21.57
C GLY A 272 -1.65 0.82 21.01
N LEU A 273 -2.26 0.51 19.84
CA LEU A 273 -2.35 -0.86 19.33
C LEU A 273 -1.12 -1.32 18.57
N TYR A 274 -0.42 -0.42 17.86
CA TYR A 274 0.66 -0.77 16.94
C TYR A 274 1.89 0.11 17.12
N ASP A 275 3.05 -0.41 16.74
CA ASP A 275 4.31 0.32 16.65
C ASP A 275 4.53 0.89 15.25
N VAL A 276 3.95 0.25 14.23
CA VAL A 276 4.01 0.66 12.83
C VAL A 276 2.60 0.67 12.26
N VAL A 277 2.20 1.79 11.65
CA VAL A 277 0.97 1.86 10.84
C VAL A 277 1.31 1.91 9.36
N MET A 278 0.51 1.21 8.57
CA MET A 278 0.78 0.94 7.16
C MET A 278 -0.37 1.41 6.26
N PRO A 279 -0.72 2.72 6.28
CA PRO A 279 -1.81 3.18 5.41
C PRO A 279 -1.46 2.95 3.94
N ASP A 280 -2.47 2.52 3.18
CA ASP A 280 -2.35 2.39 1.73
C ASP A 280 -2.99 3.60 1.04
N VAL A 281 -2.28 4.23 0.11
CA VAL A 281 -2.76 5.43 -0.60
C VAL A 281 -4.04 5.18 -1.39
N LYS A 282 -4.33 3.93 -1.74
CA LYS A 282 -5.57 3.54 -2.43
C LYS A 282 -6.77 3.32 -1.50
N TYR A 283 -6.55 3.20 -0.18
CA TYR A 283 -7.59 2.91 0.80
C TYR A 283 -7.82 4.03 1.80
N CYS A 284 -6.75 4.68 2.25
CA CYS A 284 -6.80 5.59 3.39
C CYS A 284 -7.48 6.94 3.09
N GLY A 285 -7.82 7.26 1.84
CA GLY A 285 -8.40 8.55 1.44
C GLY A 285 -7.46 9.37 0.55
N GLY A 286 -6.45 8.73 -0.07
CA GLY A 286 -5.52 9.35 -1.00
C GLY A 286 -4.38 10.12 -0.33
N PRO A 287 -3.58 10.88 -1.13
CA PRO A 287 -2.30 11.42 -0.68
C PRO A 287 -2.38 12.44 0.46
N TRP A 288 -3.41 13.30 0.48
CA TRP A 288 -3.55 14.32 1.53
C TRP A 288 -3.93 13.70 2.87
N GLU A 289 -4.85 12.74 2.86
CA GLU A 289 -5.25 12.02 4.08
C GLU A 289 -4.07 11.20 4.61
N MET A 290 -3.36 10.52 3.70
CA MET A 290 -2.16 9.77 4.05
C MET A 290 -1.08 10.64 4.70
N MET A 291 -0.91 11.88 4.22
CA MET A 291 0.00 12.85 4.82
C MET A 291 -0.42 13.25 6.22
N GLN A 292 -1.73 13.45 6.46
CA GLN A 292 -2.25 13.74 7.80
C GLN A 292 -2.06 12.55 8.73
N ILE A 293 -2.29 11.32 8.25
CA ILE A 293 -2.02 10.09 9.01
C ILE A 293 -0.54 10.00 9.38
N ALA A 294 0.37 10.27 8.44
CA ALA A 294 1.80 10.26 8.71
C ALA A 294 2.21 11.30 9.77
N GLN A 295 1.61 12.50 9.75
CA GLN A 295 1.85 13.51 10.79
C GLN A 295 1.37 13.03 12.15
N ARG A 296 0.16 12.47 12.23
CA ARG A 296 -0.40 11.96 13.49
C ARG A 296 0.35 10.76 14.03
N ALA A 297 0.85 9.88 13.16
CA ALA A 297 1.72 8.77 13.55
C ALA A 297 2.99 9.30 14.23
N ALA A 298 3.66 10.30 13.63
CA ALA A 298 4.83 10.93 14.22
C ALA A 298 4.53 11.59 15.58
N ASP A 299 3.40 12.31 15.69
CA ASP A 299 2.97 12.95 16.96
C ASP A 299 2.69 11.89 18.05
N ALA A 300 2.27 10.69 17.67
CA ALA A 300 2.01 9.55 18.57
C ALA A 300 3.23 8.68 18.85
N GLY A 301 4.38 8.95 18.23
CA GLY A 301 5.58 8.12 18.32
C GLY A 301 5.44 6.75 17.63
N VAL A 302 4.53 6.64 16.66
CA VAL A 302 4.28 5.45 15.85
C VAL A 302 4.98 5.58 14.50
N GLN A 303 5.65 4.54 14.03
CA GLN A 303 6.30 4.55 12.73
C GLN A 303 5.27 4.52 11.59
N PHE A 304 5.59 5.23 10.51
CA PHE A 304 4.81 5.24 9.28
C PHE A 304 5.58 4.51 8.18
N SER A 305 4.97 3.49 7.58
CA SER A 305 5.52 2.72 6.47
C SER A 305 4.38 2.36 5.51
N PRO A 306 4.26 3.01 4.35
CA PRO A 306 3.12 2.77 3.46
C PRO A 306 3.04 1.33 2.96
N HIS A 307 1.85 0.71 3.10
CA HIS A 307 1.47 -0.50 2.40
C HIS A 307 1.30 -0.17 0.91
N ASN A 308 1.96 -0.93 0.02
CA ASN A 308 1.90 -0.65 -1.42
C ASN A 308 2.14 -1.91 -2.27
N PRO A 309 1.30 -2.94 -2.19
CA PRO A 309 1.34 -4.10 -3.08
C PRO A 309 0.64 -3.80 -4.40
N SER A 310 0.82 -2.59 -4.93
CA SER A 310 0.00 -2.00 -5.99
C SER A 310 0.84 -1.65 -7.22
N GLY A 311 0.20 -1.07 -8.22
CA GLY A 311 0.83 -0.67 -9.46
C GLY A 311 1.57 0.67 -9.39
N PRO A 312 1.95 1.19 -10.57
CA PRO A 312 2.86 2.33 -10.64
C PRO A 312 2.26 3.65 -10.15
N VAL A 313 0.93 3.83 -10.18
CA VAL A 313 0.33 5.10 -9.77
C VAL A 313 0.25 5.18 -8.24
N CYS A 314 -0.10 4.09 -7.57
CA CYS A 314 -0.01 4.02 -6.11
C CYS A 314 1.44 4.16 -5.63
N THR A 315 2.39 3.49 -6.30
CA THR A 315 3.83 3.61 -5.96
C THR A 315 4.31 5.05 -6.12
N TRP A 316 3.91 5.74 -7.19
CA TRP A 316 4.22 7.14 -7.42
C TRP A 316 3.69 8.04 -6.30
N HIS A 317 2.42 7.91 -5.94
CA HIS A 317 1.81 8.76 -4.90
C HIS A 317 2.32 8.42 -3.50
N SER A 318 2.58 7.15 -3.19
CA SER A 318 3.21 6.73 -1.93
C SER A 318 4.62 7.29 -1.78
N LEU A 319 5.41 7.31 -2.87
CA LEU A 319 6.70 7.99 -2.91
C LEU A 319 6.56 9.49 -2.61
N GLN A 320 5.59 10.18 -3.28
CA GLN A 320 5.41 11.63 -3.07
C GLN A 320 5.09 11.96 -1.60
N VAL A 321 4.23 11.18 -0.94
CA VAL A 321 3.96 11.32 0.49
C VAL A 321 5.21 10.97 1.31
N GLY A 322 5.85 9.85 1.02
CA GLY A 322 7.05 9.39 1.74
C GLY A 322 8.20 10.40 1.72
N LEU A 323 8.36 11.18 0.64
CA LEU A 323 9.41 12.22 0.54
C LEU A 323 9.21 13.39 1.51
N VAL A 324 7.98 13.68 1.93
CA VAL A 324 7.62 14.83 2.79
C VAL A 324 7.09 14.44 4.16
N ALA A 325 6.68 13.20 4.37
CA ALA A 325 6.23 12.70 5.66
C ALA A 325 7.28 12.94 6.75
N PRO A 326 6.89 13.27 8.01
CA PRO A 326 7.85 13.53 9.10
C PRO A 326 8.82 12.37 9.28
N GLU A 327 8.28 11.16 9.39
CA GLU A 327 9.02 9.92 9.44
C GLU A 327 8.39 8.94 8.45
N CYS A 328 9.21 8.33 7.60
CA CYS A 328 8.82 7.25 6.74
C CYS A 328 9.96 6.26 6.72
N ALA A 329 9.74 5.10 7.34
CA ALA A 329 10.81 4.12 7.53
C ALA A 329 11.22 3.47 6.21
N MET A 330 10.24 2.94 5.49
CA MET A 330 10.42 2.24 4.21
C MET A 330 9.11 2.31 3.42
N LEU A 331 9.18 2.10 2.11
CA LEU A 331 8.02 1.91 1.24
C LEU A 331 8.00 0.47 0.73
N GLU A 332 6.84 -0.14 0.77
CA GLU A 332 6.61 -1.45 0.16
C GLU A 332 6.67 -1.40 -1.36
N VAL A 333 7.28 -2.43 -1.95
CA VAL A 333 7.13 -2.72 -3.38
C VAL A 333 6.99 -4.22 -3.61
N GLN A 334 6.12 -4.60 -4.55
CA GLN A 334 6.03 -5.98 -5.01
C GLN A 334 7.25 -6.30 -5.87
N PHE A 335 8.14 -7.11 -5.32
CA PHE A 335 9.38 -7.47 -5.99
C PHE A 335 9.11 -8.41 -7.17
N GLU A 336 9.61 -8.06 -8.34
CA GLU A 336 9.54 -8.86 -9.57
C GLU A 336 8.13 -9.43 -9.90
N GLU A 337 7.07 -8.69 -9.58
CA GLU A 337 5.72 -9.14 -9.95
C GLU A 337 5.50 -9.08 -11.46
N SER A 338 5.94 -7.99 -12.08
CA SER A 338 5.75 -7.75 -13.51
C SER A 338 6.64 -6.62 -14.03
N GLU A 339 7.10 -6.75 -15.27
CA GLU A 339 7.78 -5.69 -16.01
C GLU A 339 6.81 -4.58 -16.49
N LEU A 340 5.51 -4.79 -16.35
CA LEU A 340 4.48 -3.83 -16.77
C LEU A 340 4.56 -2.50 -16.02
N THR A 341 5.11 -2.49 -14.79
CA THR A 341 5.33 -1.26 -14.03
C THR A 341 6.13 -0.24 -14.83
N GLU A 342 7.24 -0.67 -15.43
CA GLU A 342 8.11 0.19 -16.24
C GLU A 342 7.53 0.44 -17.64
N GLN A 343 6.86 -0.57 -18.20
CA GLN A 343 6.30 -0.49 -19.54
C GLN A 343 5.10 0.44 -19.64
N VAL A 344 4.23 0.48 -18.62
CA VAL A 344 3.01 1.30 -18.63
C VAL A 344 3.25 2.72 -18.14
N SER A 345 4.22 2.93 -17.23
CA SER A 345 4.47 4.25 -16.64
C SER A 345 5.36 5.11 -17.54
N ARG A 346 4.93 6.35 -17.78
CA ARG A 346 5.65 7.35 -18.57
C ARG A 346 5.79 8.64 -17.79
N GLY A 347 6.84 9.41 -18.07
CA GLY A 347 7.06 10.74 -17.49
C GLY A 347 7.55 10.74 -16.05
N VAL A 348 7.74 9.58 -15.43
CA VAL A 348 8.28 9.42 -14.08
C VAL A 348 9.27 8.25 -14.05
N ASP A 349 10.15 8.26 -13.06
CA ASP A 349 11.13 7.18 -12.82
C ASP A 349 10.76 6.48 -11.51
N LEU A 350 10.34 5.22 -11.63
CA LEU A 350 10.00 4.34 -10.52
C LEU A 350 10.99 3.17 -10.39
N GLN A 351 12.14 3.25 -11.06
CA GLN A 351 13.16 2.23 -10.98
C GLN A 351 13.86 2.28 -9.63
N ALA A 352 13.83 1.16 -8.90
CA ALA A 352 14.60 0.99 -7.68
C ALA A 352 16.10 0.98 -8.00
N ARG A 353 16.89 1.77 -7.25
CA ARG A 353 18.34 1.76 -7.32
C ARG A 353 18.91 1.55 -5.94
N SER A 354 19.68 0.49 -5.77
CA SER A 354 20.26 0.10 -4.46
C SER A 354 19.18 0.03 -3.36
N GLY A 355 18.03 -0.56 -3.67
CA GLY A 355 16.93 -0.71 -2.72
C GLY A 355 16.22 0.59 -2.32
N CYS A 356 16.31 1.65 -3.13
CA CYS A 356 15.65 2.94 -2.89
C CYS A 356 14.92 3.44 -4.13
N LEU A 357 13.82 4.18 -3.94
CA LEU A 357 13.28 5.11 -4.91
C LEU A 357 13.80 6.51 -4.63
N HIS A 358 14.16 7.22 -5.70
CA HIS A 358 14.72 8.55 -5.61
C HIS A 358 13.68 9.63 -5.88
N ARG A 359 13.90 10.82 -5.32
CA ARG A 359 13.13 12.00 -5.69
C ARG A 359 13.19 12.19 -7.20
N PRO A 360 12.03 12.40 -7.86
CA PRO A 360 11.99 12.61 -9.30
C PRO A 360 12.76 13.84 -9.73
N ALA A 361 13.42 13.77 -10.88
CA ALA A 361 14.02 14.94 -11.52
C ALA A 361 12.93 15.94 -11.95
N ALA A 362 13.30 17.21 -12.14
CA ALA A 362 12.36 18.27 -12.51
C ALA A 362 11.55 17.98 -13.79
N GLN A 363 12.09 17.18 -14.70
CA GLN A 363 11.43 16.77 -15.94
C GLN A 363 10.51 15.54 -15.79
N GLN A 364 10.52 14.89 -14.62
CA GLN A 364 9.84 13.62 -14.34
C GLN A 364 8.79 13.81 -13.24
N GLN A 365 7.86 14.74 -13.44
CA GLN A 365 6.91 15.13 -12.39
C GLN A 365 5.46 14.82 -12.74
N VAL A 366 5.19 14.46 -13.99
CA VAL A 366 3.85 14.16 -14.48
C VAL A 366 3.79 12.74 -14.96
N GLN A 367 3.13 11.89 -14.16
CA GLN A 367 2.90 10.50 -14.54
C GLN A 367 1.80 10.40 -15.59
N GLN A 368 2.09 9.67 -16.67
CA GLN A 368 1.14 9.24 -17.66
C GLN A 368 1.16 7.73 -17.81
N LEU A 369 0.06 7.15 -18.28
CA LEU A 369 0.00 5.73 -18.60
C LEU A 369 -0.01 5.53 -20.11
N ASP A 370 0.79 4.57 -20.58
CA ASP A 370 0.91 4.24 -22.01
C ASP A 370 -0.35 3.54 -22.51
N ALA A 371 -1.06 4.20 -23.42
CA ALA A 371 -2.33 3.72 -23.96
C ALA A 371 -2.19 2.42 -24.76
N ALA A 372 -1.03 2.20 -25.41
CA ALA A 372 -0.81 0.98 -26.17
C ALA A 372 -0.59 -0.22 -25.24
N VAL A 373 0.14 -0.03 -24.12
CA VAL A 373 0.31 -1.06 -23.09
C VAL A 373 -1.03 -1.39 -22.42
N LEU A 374 -1.83 -0.37 -22.06
CA LEU A 374 -3.17 -0.58 -21.51
C LEU A 374 -4.06 -1.39 -22.46
N ALA A 375 -4.05 -1.07 -23.76
CA ALA A 375 -4.83 -1.77 -24.77
C ALA A 375 -4.34 -3.23 -25.01
N ALA A 376 -3.04 -3.47 -24.87
CA ALA A 376 -2.44 -4.79 -25.07
C ALA A 376 -2.73 -5.77 -23.91
N HIS A 377 -3.10 -5.26 -22.73
CA HIS A 377 -3.36 -6.05 -21.52
C HIS A 377 -4.77 -5.79 -20.98
N PRO A 378 -5.82 -6.15 -21.73
CA PRO A 378 -7.20 -5.90 -21.33
C PRO A 378 -7.57 -6.69 -20.07
N TYR A 379 -8.61 -6.25 -19.38
CA TYR A 379 -9.14 -6.91 -18.20
C TYR A 379 -9.31 -8.42 -18.39
N GLN A 380 -8.81 -9.17 -17.41
CA GLN A 380 -9.11 -10.57 -17.21
C GLN A 380 -9.55 -10.78 -15.77
N ARG A 381 -10.47 -11.71 -15.56
CA ARG A 381 -10.96 -12.00 -14.21
C ARG A 381 -9.83 -12.62 -13.38
N VAL A 382 -9.58 -12.05 -12.21
CA VAL A 382 -8.70 -12.60 -11.18
C VAL A 382 -9.50 -12.93 -9.92
N PRO A 383 -9.00 -13.83 -9.04
CA PRO A 383 -9.67 -14.08 -7.77
C PRO A 383 -9.60 -12.83 -6.86
N PRO A 384 -10.56 -12.67 -5.93
CA PRO A 384 -10.47 -11.62 -4.92
C PRO A 384 -9.15 -11.69 -4.14
N GLY A 385 -8.50 -10.55 -4.03
CA GLY A 385 -7.28 -10.40 -3.22
C GLY A 385 -7.56 -10.54 -1.73
N ILE A 386 -6.50 -10.75 -0.95
CA ILE A 386 -6.63 -10.97 0.50
C ILE A 386 -7.16 -9.72 1.21
N ASP A 387 -6.76 -8.54 0.78
CA ASP A 387 -7.20 -7.24 1.32
C ASP A 387 -8.71 -7.01 1.15
N SER A 388 -9.35 -7.72 0.19
CA SER A 388 -10.78 -7.61 -0.08
C SER A 388 -11.63 -8.57 0.75
N GLN A 389 -11.02 -9.44 1.53
CA GLN A 389 -11.71 -10.35 2.42
C GLN A 389 -11.85 -9.65 3.78
N PRO A 390 -13.09 -9.47 4.30
CA PRO A 390 -13.21 -8.94 5.65
C PRO A 390 -12.49 -9.87 6.60
N PRO A 391 -11.75 -9.32 7.58
CA PRO A 391 -11.23 -10.14 8.67
C PRO A 391 -12.42 -10.85 9.33
N GLY A 392 -12.41 -12.18 9.29
CA GLY A 392 -13.48 -13.06 9.77
C GLY A 392 -13.78 -12.89 11.26
#